data_a48352d51a56f60d7ba9e7c32d167720
#
_entry.id   a48352d51a56f60d7ba9e7c32d167720
#
_cell.length_a   1.000
_cell.length_b   1.000
_cell.length_c   1.000
_cell.angle_alpha   90.00
_cell.angle_beta   90.00
_cell.angle_gamma   90.00
#
_symmetry.space_group_name_H-M   'P 1'
#
loop_
_entity.id
_entity.type
_entity.pdbx_description
1 polymer ?
#
loop_
_entity_poly.entity_id
_entity_poly.type
_entity_poly.pdbx_seq_one_letter_code
_entity_poly.pdbx_strand_id
1 'polypeptide(L)'
;GYKKVIIAPHFSVGDTNVLSFSTFDKNMYFYIYLAKKYKDSISFVFKPHPNLRNGLVKHGYMKSIDEYEAYLDEFRRLPNARVQEEGSYLELFDTSDAMIDDSISFVGEYLYTGKPMLFLERPEQRFNELGKKIIDAHYKVKGTDYYGIDTFLEDVVLAGNDTRKAIRQRVYEEELDYAGINGIKASDY
;
A
#
# COMPACT_ATOMS: atom_id res chain seq x y z
N GLY A 1 17.74 1.05 13.29
CA GLY A 1 17.75 0.93 11.84
C GLY A 1 16.54 1.57 11.22
N TYR A 2 16.55 1.75 9.90
CA TYR A 2 15.39 2.28 9.17
C TYR A 2 14.19 1.35 9.25
N LYS A 3 13.01 1.93 9.36
CA LYS A 3 11.76 1.22 9.08
C LYS A 3 11.55 1.16 7.57
N LYS A 4 11.05 0.03 7.06
CA LYS A 4 10.83 -0.16 5.63
C LYS A 4 9.34 -0.10 5.31
N VAL A 5 8.95 0.86 4.49
CA VAL A 5 7.56 1.09 4.09
C VAL A 5 7.40 0.89 2.59
N ILE A 6 6.44 0.06 2.22
CA ILE A 6 6.06 -0.17 0.81
C ILE A 6 4.98 0.84 0.42
N ILE A 7 5.13 1.47 -0.73
CA ILE A 7 4.07 2.26 -1.38
C ILE A 7 3.65 1.49 -2.64
N ALA A 8 2.42 0.98 -2.65
CA ALA A 8 1.92 0.11 -3.71
C ALA A 8 0.61 0.63 -4.32
N PRO A 9 0.68 1.62 -5.23
CA PRO A 9 -0.52 2.18 -5.84
C PRO A 9 -1.16 1.22 -6.84
N HIS A 10 -2.50 1.18 -6.84
CA HIS A 10 -3.27 0.47 -7.86
C HIS A 10 -3.14 1.18 -9.22
N PHE A 11 -3.33 0.44 -10.31
CA PHE A 11 -3.16 0.97 -11.68
C PHE A 11 -4.34 1.82 -12.19
N SER A 12 -5.52 1.74 -11.57
CA SER A 12 -6.79 2.30 -12.06
C SER A 12 -6.95 3.81 -11.84
N VAL A 13 -5.87 4.56 -12.00
CA VAL A 13 -5.87 6.01 -11.88
C VAL A 13 -6.80 6.63 -12.93
N GLY A 14 -7.69 7.54 -12.49
CA GLY A 14 -8.65 8.20 -13.37
C GLY A 14 -9.86 7.36 -13.79
N ASP A 15 -9.88 6.07 -13.51
CA ASP A 15 -11.01 5.20 -13.82
C ASP A 15 -12.23 5.51 -12.93
N THR A 16 -13.43 5.39 -13.50
CA THR A 16 -14.72 5.62 -12.82
C THR A 16 -15.63 4.40 -12.85
N ASN A 17 -15.08 3.24 -13.16
CA ASN A 17 -15.76 1.94 -13.21
C ASN A 17 -15.52 1.13 -11.93
N VAL A 18 -15.80 -0.17 -11.97
CA VAL A 18 -15.61 -1.10 -10.85
C VAL A 18 -14.16 -1.25 -10.37
N LEU A 19 -13.18 -0.81 -11.16
CA LEU A 19 -11.76 -0.82 -10.81
C LEU A 19 -11.23 0.55 -10.32
N SER A 20 -12.12 1.41 -9.85
CA SER A 20 -11.80 2.78 -9.43
C SER A 20 -11.13 2.83 -8.04
N PHE A 21 -9.94 2.24 -7.91
CA PHE A 21 -9.23 2.13 -6.63
C PHE A 21 -8.14 3.18 -6.42
N SER A 22 -7.39 3.54 -7.47
CA SER A 22 -6.16 4.32 -7.33
C SER A 22 -6.40 5.76 -6.87
N THR A 23 -5.58 6.19 -5.92
CA THR A 23 -5.48 7.58 -5.45
C THR A 23 -4.16 8.23 -5.89
N PHE A 24 -3.39 7.54 -6.71
CA PHE A 24 -2.01 7.92 -7.06
C PHE A 24 -1.91 9.27 -7.78
N ASP A 25 -2.88 9.61 -8.61
CA ASP A 25 -2.95 10.92 -9.29
C ASP A 25 -2.94 12.11 -8.31
N LYS A 26 -3.47 11.91 -7.09
CA LYS A 26 -3.47 12.90 -6.01
C LYS A 26 -2.21 12.87 -5.15
N ASN A 27 -1.49 11.75 -5.12
CA ASN A 27 -0.47 11.47 -4.12
C ASN A 27 0.95 11.35 -4.68
N MET A 28 1.13 11.33 -6.01
CA MET A 28 2.43 11.05 -6.61
C MET A 28 3.55 11.97 -6.10
N TYR A 29 3.31 13.25 -6.00
CA TYR A 29 4.32 14.20 -5.50
C TYR A 29 4.43 14.20 -3.97
N PHE A 30 3.33 13.87 -3.28
CA PHE A 30 3.35 13.71 -1.84
C PHE A 30 4.23 12.54 -1.41
N TYR A 31 4.25 11.44 -2.14
CA TYR A 31 5.15 10.33 -1.87
C TYR A 31 6.64 10.73 -1.98
N ILE A 32 6.99 11.54 -2.96
CA ILE A 32 8.35 12.10 -3.06
C ILE A 32 8.66 12.99 -1.84
N TYR A 33 7.71 13.83 -1.44
CA TYR A 33 7.85 14.66 -0.25
C TYR A 33 8.08 13.82 1.02
N LEU A 34 7.30 12.76 1.22
CA LEU A 34 7.45 11.87 2.37
C LEU A 34 8.83 11.19 2.39
N ALA A 35 9.31 10.73 1.25
CA ALA A 35 10.63 10.13 1.16
C ALA A 35 11.73 11.12 1.57
N LYS A 36 11.62 12.36 1.14
CA LYS A 36 12.55 13.43 1.57
C LYS A 36 12.43 13.76 3.04
N LYS A 37 11.21 13.87 3.57
CA LYS A 37 10.94 14.19 4.98
C LYS A 37 11.56 13.14 5.91
N TYR A 38 11.39 11.87 5.59
CA TYR A 38 11.82 10.75 6.42
C TYR A 38 13.16 10.12 6.00
N LYS A 39 14.02 10.91 5.34
CA LYS A 39 15.30 10.42 4.79
C LYS A 39 16.20 9.72 5.80
N ASP A 40 16.08 10.06 7.08
CA ASP A 40 16.95 9.54 8.15
C ASP A 40 16.28 8.45 9.01
N SER A 41 15.03 8.07 8.71
CA SER A 41 14.26 7.14 9.55
C SER A 41 13.47 6.07 8.80
N ILE A 42 13.04 6.33 7.57
CA ILE A 42 12.25 5.39 6.78
C ILE A 42 12.92 5.13 5.43
N SER A 43 13.00 3.86 5.07
CA SER A 43 13.34 3.41 3.72
C SER A 43 12.06 3.09 2.97
N PHE A 44 11.82 3.75 1.85
CA PHE A 44 10.63 3.54 1.02
C PHE A 44 10.91 2.62 -0.16
N VAL A 45 10.00 1.71 -0.42
CA VAL A 45 9.98 0.91 -1.64
C VAL A 45 8.73 1.26 -2.43
N PHE A 46 8.91 1.94 -3.55
CA PHE A 46 7.82 2.21 -4.48
C PHE A 46 7.63 1.00 -5.39
N LYS A 47 6.48 0.35 -5.27
CA LYS A 47 6.11 -0.84 -6.04
C LYS A 47 4.92 -0.54 -6.93
N PRO A 48 5.13 0.03 -8.12
CA PRO A 48 4.05 0.33 -9.04
C PRO A 48 3.51 -0.94 -9.70
N HIS A 49 2.22 -0.98 -9.96
CA HIS A 49 1.64 -1.98 -10.86
C HIS A 49 2.14 -1.70 -12.29
N PRO A 50 2.43 -2.73 -13.12
CA PRO A 50 2.92 -2.54 -14.49
C PRO A 50 2.01 -1.67 -15.39
N ASN A 51 0.70 -1.67 -15.14
CA ASN A 51 -0.27 -0.89 -15.90
C ASN A 51 -0.45 0.56 -15.41
N LEU A 52 0.18 0.95 -14.31
CA LEU A 52 0.04 2.30 -13.76
C LEU A 52 0.48 3.37 -14.77
N ARG A 53 1.63 3.19 -15.40
CA ARG A 53 2.16 4.12 -16.40
C ARG A 53 1.19 4.39 -17.54
N ASN A 54 0.54 3.34 -18.04
CA ASN A 54 -0.43 3.46 -19.14
C ASN A 54 -1.67 4.25 -18.71
N GLY A 55 -2.16 4.01 -17.50
CA GLY A 55 -3.30 4.76 -16.93
C GLY A 55 -2.98 6.25 -16.75
N LEU A 56 -1.80 6.57 -16.25
CA LEU A 56 -1.36 7.97 -16.06
C LEU A 56 -1.30 8.75 -17.37
N VAL A 57 -0.80 8.13 -18.43
CA VAL A 57 -0.74 8.74 -19.76
C VAL A 57 -2.12 8.81 -20.40
N LYS A 58 -2.89 7.72 -20.36
CA LYS A 58 -4.25 7.64 -20.93
C LYS A 58 -5.18 8.73 -20.37
N HIS A 59 -5.12 8.98 -19.07
CA HIS A 59 -5.97 9.93 -18.38
C HIS A 59 -5.36 11.34 -18.27
N GLY A 60 -4.23 11.60 -18.91
CA GLY A 60 -3.63 12.93 -19.02
C GLY A 60 -2.91 13.43 -17.75
N TYR A 61 -2.66 12.58 -16.76
CA TYR A 61 -1.88 12.95 -15.58
C TYR A 61 -0.40 13.08 -15.87
N MET A 62 0.08 12.37 -16.89
CA MET A 62 1.42 12.48 -17.47
C MET A 62 1.33 12.55 -18.98
N LYS A 63 2.27 13.26 -19.60
CA LYS A 63 2.28 13.50 -21.05
C LYS A 63 2.78 12.28 -21.83
N SER A 64 3.68 11.50 -21.22
CA SER A 64 4.36 10.40 -21.88
C SER A 64 4.91 9.39 -20.87
N ILE A 65 5.34 8.23 -21.37
CA ILE A 65 6.10 7.24 -20.58
C ILE A 65 7.43 7.81 -20.09
N ASP A 66 8.06 8.70 -20.86
CA ASP A 66 9.31 9.36 -20.43
C ASP A 66 9.10 10.23 -19.19
N GLU A 67 7.95 10.91 -19.08
CA GLU A 67 7.60 11.68 -17.88
C GLU A 67 7.41 10.75 -16.66
N TYR A 68 6.80 9.59 -16.86
CA TYR A 68 6.68 8.57 -15.82
C TYR A 68 8.06 8.06 -15.36
N GLU A 69 8.94 7.74 -16.28
CA GLU A 69 10.30 7.30 -15.95
C GLU A 69 11.09 8.41 -15.21
N ALA A 70 10.92 9.68 -15.60
CA ALA A 70 11.50 10.80 -14.88
C ALA A 70 10.99 10.89 -13.43
N TYR A 71 9.70 10.61 -13.21
CA TYR A 71 9.13 10.51 -11.86
C TYR A 71 9.76 9.39 -11.04
N LEU A 72 9.91 8.20 -11.61
CA LEU A 72 10.58 7.07 -10.94
C LEU A 72 12.03 7.39 -10.59
N ASP A 73 12.72 8.13 -11.46
CA ASP A 73 14.10 8.56 -11.23
C ASP A 73 14.23 9.49 -10.03
N GLU A 74 13.19 10.25 -9.68
CA GLU A 74 13.19 11.03 -8.44
C GLU A 74 13.32 10.14 -7.21
N PHE A 75 12.60 9.02 -7.16
CA PHE A 75 12.78 8.01 -6.09
C PHE A 75 14.17 7.40 -6.11
N ARG A 76 14.66 6.99 -7.29
CA ARG A 76 15.96 6.33 -7.44
C ARG A 76 17.14 7.20 -6.98
N ARG A 77 16.98 8.50 -7.03
CA ARG A 77 18.00 9.46 -6.57
C ARG A 77 18.02 9.66 -5.06
N LEU A 78 16.98 9.27 -4.35
CA LEU A 78 16.90 9.42 -2.91
C LEU A 78 17.65 8.27 -2.21
N PRO A 79 18.47 8.56 -1.18
CA PRO A 79 19.27 7.52 -0.52
C PRO A 79 18.45 6.50 0.26
N ASN A 80 17.21 6.85 0.61
CA ASN A 80 16.28 6.03 1.38
C ASN A 80 15.08 5.54 0.57
N ALA A 81 15.14 5.57 -0.74
CA ALA A 81 14.04 5.12 -1.58
C ALA A 81 14.55 4.27 -2.75
N ARG A 82 13.74 3.31 -3.16
CA ARG A 82 13.98 2.51 -4.36
C ARG A 82 12.67 2.21 -5.08
N VAL A 83 12.79 1.87 -6.35
CA VAL A 83 11.68 1.39 -7.19
C VAL A 83 11.86 -0.09 -7.41
N GLN A 84 10.80 -0.88 -7.17
CA GLN A 84 10.77 -2.31 -7.46
C GLN A 84 9.65 -2.59 -8.46
N GLU A 85 10.00 -2.78 -9.72
CA GLU A 85 9.06 -3.09 -10.81
C GLU A 85 8.89 -4.60 -10.98
N GLU A 86 9.91 -5.37 -10.70
CA GLU A 86 9.96 -6.82 -10.84
C GLU A 86 10.41 -7.50 -9.55
N GLY A 87 10.30 -8.83 -9.52
CA GLY A 87 10.74 -9.65 -8.40
C GLY A 87 9.62 -10.09 -7.47
N SER A 88 9.99 -10.82 -6.42
CA SER A 88 9.06 -11.39 -5.47
C SER A 88 8.48 -10.33 -4.53
N TYR A 89 7.16 -10.13 -4.59
CA TYR A 89 6.48 -9.28 -3.62
C TYR A 89 6.36 -9.93 -2.24
N LEU A 90 6.42 -11.27 -2.15
CA LEU A 90 6.38 -11.99 -0.88
C LEU A 90 7.62 -11.68 -0.03
N GLU A 91 8.80 -11.71 -0.64
CA GLU A 91 10.04 -11.32 0.04
C GLU A 91 10.00 -9.84 0.47
N LEU A 92 9.42 -8.98 -0.37
CA LEU A 92 9.24 -7.57 -0.02
C LEU A 92 8.31 -7.40 1.17
N PHE A 93 7.20 -8.14 1.23
CA PHE A 93 6.27 -8.13 2.36
C PHE A 93 6.94 -8.61 3.64
N ASP A 94 7.68 -9.71 3.55
CA ASP A 94 8.38 -10.30 4.69
C ASP A 94 9.41 -9.34 5.31
N THR A 95 10.14 -8.62 4.49
CA THR A 95 11.19 -7.69 4.93
C THR A 95 10.69 -6.28 5.25
N SER A 96 9.42 -5.96 5.00
CA SER A 96 8.84 -4.65 5.29
C SER A 96 8.39 -4.52 6.75
N ASP A 97 8.15 -3.27 7.19
CA ASP A 97 7.53 -2.95 8.48
C ASP A 97 6.09 -2.45 8.33
N ALA A 98 5.76 -1.85 7.18
CA ALA A 98 4.42 -1.33 6.90
C ALA A 98 4.20 -1.17 5.40
N MET A 99 2.94 -0.95 5.02
CA MET A 99 2.55 -0.67 3.63
C MET A 99 1.54 0.47 3.58
N ILE A 100 1.62 1.28 2.52
CA ILE A 100 0.58 2.22 2.09
C ILE A 100 0.04 1.72 0.76
N ASP A 101 -1.26 1.47 0.68
CA ASP A 101 -1.88 0.83 -0.48
C ASP A 101 -3.30 1.34 -0.74
N ASP A 102 -3.75 1.22 -1.97
CA ASP A 102 -5.14 1.44 -2.38
C ASP A 102 -5.67 0.30 -3.27
N SER A 103 -4.98 -0.83 -3.29
CA SER A 103 -5.32 -2.03 -4.06
C SER A 103 -5.96 -3.09 -3.18
N ILE A 104 -7.09 -3.64 -3.63
CA ILE A 104 -7.78 -4.73 -2.92
C ILE A 104 -6.94 -6.02 -2.84
N SER A 105 -6.10 -6.30 -3.82
CA SER A 105 -5.29 -7.52 -3.86
C SER A 105 -4.33 -7.61 -2.68
N PHE A 106 -3.57 -6.57 -2.43
CA PHE A 106 -2.57 -6.56 -1.36
C PHE A 106 -3.15 -6.41 0.03
N VAL A 107 -4.35 -5.86 0.16
CA VAL A 107 -5.05 -5.73 1.45
C VAL A 107 -5.18 -7.07 2.15
N GLY A 108 -5.63 -8.10 1.43
CA GLY A 108 -5.75 -9.47 1.96
C GLY A 108 -4.39 -10.15 2.15
N GLU A 109 -3.53 -10.07 1.13
CA GLU A 109 -2.23 -10.74 1.18
C GLU A 109 -1.31 -10.17 2.26
N TYR A 110 -1.31 -8.86 2.47
CA TYR A 110 -0.47 -8.23 3.49
C TYR A 110 -0.94 -8.54 4.92
N LEU A 111 -2.21 -8.89 5.10
CA LEU A 111 -2.76 -9.29 6.39
C LEU A 111 -2.04 -10.51 6.98
N TYR A 112 -1.54 -11.42 6.14
CA TYR A 112 -0.75 -12.58 6.57
C TYR A 112 0.55 -12.20 7.30
N THR A 113 1.07 -11.01 7.05
CA THR A 113 2.28 -10.53 7.73
C THR A 113 2.04 -10.09 9.16
N GLY A 114 0.80 -9.78 9.52
CA GLY A 114 0.43 -9.17 10.80
C GLY A 114 0.87 -7.71 10.95
N LYS A 115 1.52 -7.14 9.93
CA LYS A 115 2.10 -5.80 9.97
C LYS A 115 1.06 -4.72 9.64
N PRO A 116 1.27 -3.48 10.11
CA PRO A 116 0.33 -2.39 9.84
C PRO A 116 0.34 -1.97 8.38
N MET A 117 -0.86 -1.72 7.85
CA MET A 117 -1.09 -1.18 6.52
C MET A 117 -2.02 0.01 6.63
N LEU A 118 -1.75 1.04 5.84
CA LEU A 118 -2.65 2.17 5.64
C LEU A 118 -3.35 2.02 4.29
N PHE A 119 -4.65 1.84 4.32
CA PHE A 119 -5.50 1.82 3.13
C PHE A 119 -5.97 3.24 2.80
N LEU A 120 -5.79 3.65 1.54
CA LEU A 120 -6.18 4.96 1.04
C LEU A 120 -7.55 4.87 0.36
N GLU A 121 -8.55 5.53 0.93
CA GLU A 121 -9.93 5.48 0.47
C GLU A 121 -10.21 6.48 -0.66
N ARG A 122 -11.04 6.04 -1.60
CA ARG A 122 -11.59 6.83 -2.69
C ARG A 122 -13.10 6.56 -2.80
N PRO A 123 -13.96 7.57 -3.03
CA PRO A 123 -15.42 7.38 -3.00
C PRO A 123 -15.95 6.33 -3.99
N GLU A 124 -15.27 6.15 -5.11
CA GLU A 124 -15.68 5.22 -6.17
C GLU A 124 -15.34 3.74 -5.87
N GLN A 125 -14.50 3.48 -4.88
CA GLN A 125 -14.11 2.11 -4.51
C GLN A 125 -15.33 1.28 -4.09
N ARG A 126 -15.33 0.01 -4.47
CA ARG A 126 -16.39 -0.95 -4.12
C ARG A 126 -15.78 -2.24 -3.60
N PHE A 127 -16.35 -2.76 -2.53
CA PHE A 127 -15.87 -3.98 -1.86
C PHE A 127 -17.04 -4.90 -1.55
N ASN A 128 -16.80 -6.21 -1.58
CA ASN A 128 -17.72 -7.19 -1.01
C ASN A 128 -17.59 -7.22 0.52
N GLU A 129 -18.41 -8.03 1.19
CA GLU A 129 -18.44 -8.10 2.66
C GLU A 129 -17.08 -8.53 3.25
N LEU A 130 -16.43 -9.52 2.64
CA LEU A 130 -15.10 -9.97 3.07
C LEU A 130 -14.05 -8.85 2.89
N GLY A 131 -14.06 -8.19 1.74
CA GLY A 131 -13.16 -7.06 1.47
C GLY A 131 -13.31 -5.94 2.48
N LYS A 132 -14.54 -5.59 2.86
CA LYS A 132 -14.82 -4.58 3.91
C LYS A 132 -14.25 -5.00 5.26
N LYS A 133 -14.44 -6.25 5.68
CA LYS A 133 -13.90 -6.76 6.94
C LYS A 133 -12.37 -6.68 6.97
N ILE A 134 -11.71 -7.07 5.88
CA ILE A 134 -10.25 -7.05 5.77
C ILE A 134 -9.74 -5.60 5.81
N ILE A 135 -10.36 -4.69 5.07
CA ILE A 135 -9.96 -3.28 5.06
C ILE A 135 -10.17 -2.66 6.45
N ASP A 136 -11.27 -2.98 7.12
CA ASP A 136 -11.55 -2.49 8.47
C ASP A 136 -10.56 -3.00 9.53
N ALA A 137 -9.84 -4.07 9.25
CA ALA A 137 -8.74 -4.55 10.09
C ALA A 137 -7.47 -3.69 9.99
N HIS A 138 -7.32 -2.95 8.91
CA HIS A 138 -6.20 -2.05 8.67
C HIS A 138 -6.53 -0.61 9.10
N TYR A 139 -5.52 0.27 9.02
CA TYR A 139 -5.73 1.71 9.13
C TYR A 139 -6.33 2.23 7.82
N LYS A 140 -7.19 3.24 7.92
CA LYS A 140 -7.84 3.86 6.75
C LYS A 140 -7.84 5.37 6.88
N VAL A 141 -7.54 6.04 5.78
CA VAL A 141 -7.76 7.48 5.62
C VAL A 141 -8.26 7.75 4.20
N LYS A 142 -8.88 8.90 3.98
CA LYS A 142 -9.14 9.39 2.61
C LYS A 142 -7.81 9.53 1.88
N GLY A 143 -7.77 9.17 0.60
CA GLY A 143 -6.54 9.22 -0.20
C GLY A 143 -5.88 10.58 -0.26
N THR A 144 -6.63 11.66 -0.05
CA THR A 144 -6.13 13.04 0.00
C THR A 144 -5.89 13.58 1.40
N ASP A 145 -6.03 12.76 2.42
CA ASP A 145 -5.73 13.13 3.80
C ASP A 145 -4.23 13.02 4.07
N TYR A 146 -3.47 14.01 3.61
CA TYR A 146 -2.02 14.03 3.75
C TYR A 146 -1.55 14.05 5.19
N TYR A 147 -2.29 14.73 6.07
CA TYR A 147 -2.01 14.71 7.51
C TYR A 147 -2.20 13.31 8.09
N GLY A 148 -3.28 12.61 7.73
CA GLY A 148 -3.52 11.24 8.18
C GLY A 148 -2.47 10.25 7.70
N ILE A 149 -1.99 10.40 6.47
CA ILE A 149 -0.89 9.58 5.94
C ILE A 149 0.40 9.82 6.73
N ASP A 150 0.73 11.07 6.97
CA ASP A 150 1.93 11.45 7.73
C ASP A 150 1.85 10.96 9.19
N THR A 151 0.70 11.12 9.83
CA THR A 151 0.45 10.62 11.19
C THR A 151 0.62 9.11 11.29
N PHE A 152 0.16 8.34 10.30
CA PHE A 152 0.40 6.90 10.26
C PHE A 152 1.89 6.56 10.28
N LEU A 153 2.70 7.28 9.51
CA LEU A 153 4.14 7.06 9.50
C LEU A 153 4.80 7.43 10.84
N GLU A 154 4.40 8.54 11.44
CA GLU A 154 4.98 8.97 12.72
C GLU A 154 4.55 8.08 13.89
N ASP A 155 3.26 7.85 14.05
CA ASP A 155 2.72 7.18 15.22
C ASP A 155 2.78 5.66 15.13
N VAL A 156 2.35 5.09 14.02
CA VAL A 156 2.26 3.64 13.88
C VAL A 156 3.60 3.05 13.48
N VAL A 157 4.23 3.59 12.45
CA VAL A 157 5.46 3.02 11.89
C VAL A 157 6.67 3.35 12.77
N LEU A 158 6.91 4.62 13.04
CA LEU A 158 8.10 5.05 13.79
C LEU A 158 7.96 4.89 15.31
N ALA A 159 6.85 5.34 15.89
CA ALA A 159 6.63 5.22 17.33
C ALA A 159 6.16 3.83 17.77
N GLY A 160 5.69 2.99 16.85
CA GLY A 160 5.24 1.63 17.16
C GLY A 160 3.87 1.57 17.85
N ASN A 161 3.06 2.63 17.78
CA ASN A 161 1.73 2.68 18.40
C ASN A 161 0.69 1.96 17.52
N ASP A 162 0.85 0.65 17.36
CA ASP A 162 -0.02 -0.18 16.53
C ASP A 162 -1.25 -0.66 17.31
N THR A 163 -2.26 0.18 17.39
CA THR A 163 -3.50 -0.10 18.14
C THR A 163 -4.43 -1.12 17.45
N ARG A 164 -4.18 -1.47 16.19
CA ARG A 164 -5.02 -2.40 15.42
C ARG A 164 -4.43 -3.80 15.28
N LYS A 165 -3.30 -4.07 15.89
CA LYS A 165 -2.61 -5.37 15.77
C LYS A 165 -3.51 -6.55 16.17
N ALA A 166 -4.21 -6.45 17.31
CA ALA A 166 -5.08 -7.53 17.78
C ALA A 166 -6.30 -7.73 16.87
N ILE A 167 -6.82 -6.64 16.27
CA ILE A 167 -7.94 -6.70 15.32
C ILE A 167 -7.48 -7.42 14.04
N ARG A 168 -6.30 -7.10 13.50
CA ARG A 168 -5.76 -7.78 12.32
C ARG A 168 -5.54 -9.26 12.56
N GLN A 169 -4.99 -9.62 13.70
CA GLN A 169 -4.78 -11.02 14.06
C GLN A 169 -6.11 -11.78 14.11
N ARG A 170 -7.12 -11.23 14.77
CA ARG A 170 -8.45 -11.85 14.85
C ARG A 170 -9.09 -12.02 13.47
N VAL A 171 -9.07 -11.00 12.62
CA VAL A 171 -9.63 -11.08 11.26
C VAL A 171 -8.87 -12.10 10.41
N TYR A 172 -7.55 -12.16 10.52
CA TYR A 172 -6.75 -13.19 9.87
C TYR A 172 -7.20 -14.60 10.29
N GLU A 173 -7.30 -14.86 11.59
CA GLU A 173 -7.67 -16.17 12.14
C GLU A 173 -9.11 -16.58 11.77
N GLU A 174 -10.05 -15.65 11.80
CA GLU A 174 -11.47 -15.91 11.55
C GLU A 174 -11.81 -16.03 10.06
N GLU A 175 -11.20 -15.22 9.21
CA GLU A 175 -11.61 -15.06 7.80
C GLU A 175 -10.64 -15.71 6.81
N LEU A 176 -9.36 -15.81 7.12
CA LEU A 176 -8.33 -16.29 6.19
C LEU A 176 -7.66 -17.58 6.63
N ASP A 177 -7.40 -17.74 7.92
CA ASP A 177 -6.72 -18.93 8.50
C ASP A 177 -7.72 -19.89 9.16
N TYR A 178 -8.91 -20.02 8.60
CA TYR A 178 -9.90 -20.97 9.11
C TYR A 178 -9.54 -22.42 8.71
N ALA A 179 -9.95 -23.36 9.54
CA ALA A 179 -9.85 -24.78 9.22
C ALA A 179 -10.78 -25.11 8.04
N GLY A 180 -10.21 -25.56 6.94
CA GLY A 180 -10.97 -26.01 5.78
C GLY A 180 -11.76 -27.30 6.04
N ILE A 181 -12.29 -27.91 4.96
CA ILE A 181 -13.11 -29.15 5.04
C ILE A 181 -12.37 -30.28 5.79
N ASN A 182 -11.04 -30.33 5.70
CA ASN A 182 -10.22 -31.34 6.36
C ASN A 182 -9.79 -30.96 7.79
N GLY A 183 -10.23 -29.84 8.31
CA GLY A 183 -9.87 -29.37 9.65
C GLY A 183 -8.43 -28.88 9.79
N ILE A 184 -7.72 -28.64 8.68
CA ILE A 184 -6.34 -28.14 8.66
C ILE A 184 -6.40 -26.65 8.33
N LYS A 185 -5.75 -25.83 9.17
CA LYS A 185 -5.67 -24.39 8.93
C LYS A 185 -4.75 -24.07 7.74
N ALA A 186 -5.03 -22.95 7.07
CA ALA A 186 -4.20 -22.49 5.97
C ALA A 186 -2.73 -22.27 6.37
N SER A 187 -2.48 -21.80 7.60
CA SER A 187 -1.14 -21.61 8.16
C SER A 187 -0.36 -22.91 8.39
N ASP A 188 -1.02 -24.08 8.38
CA ASP A 188 -0.39 -25.37 8.60
C ASP A 188 0.12 -26.03 7.29
N TYR A 189 -0.12 -25.37 6.16
CA TYR A 189 0.39 -25.75 4.84
C TYR A 189 1.69 -25.03 4.49
#